data_85bd155484ee076a6f3c098ca7d5aa11
#
_entry.id   85bd155484ee076a6f3c098ca7d5aa11
#
_cell.length_a   1.000
_cell.length_b   1.000
_cell.length_c   1.000
_cell.angle_alpha   90.00
_cell.angle_beta   90.00
_cell.angle_gamma   90.00
#
_symmetry.space_group_name_H-M   'P 1'
#
loop_
_entity.id
_entity.type
_entity.pdbx_description
1 polymer ?
#
loop_
_entity_poly.entity_id
_entity_poly.type
_entity_poly.pdbx_seq_one_letter_code
_entity_poly.pdbx_strand_id
1 'polypeptide(L)'
;EVVKVGATTIGTATSTTVVLTALLNAQYKNLAADVYRALILAVPGSGPVRGSIGATFGGVDYVYAFRDNAGGTAVDLYQASGSGWTQVTLFNEVSFTAGGAGTPADGATLTQGGVTATIKRVMLQSGSWAASSAAGRFIILNPAGGNFAAGAATAGAVGVTLSAIQTAITITPGGKYEFDVVNLFGQTGTKRIYGADGINRGFEFDGTTYAPITTGTTNDTPKYVKVHKNHVFWAFASSAIHSGPGLPYTYTALSGGSEIATGDTIAGFQILPGIQTTAAMAIYGSEITQILYGTTAATWNLVPFNSGIGGLDHTAQNLANSYVLDNVGLSSLQTTLSFGNFDQSYLTHNIQTFINSKRSLVSCSTISRTKSQYRLFFTDGSGLYVTIVNGKLLGSMPQYFADIFYCVSNRRTFTGTEVTYAGANSGGYVFEVDKGSSFDGADIDAYLTLNWNAIRSPELLKEYNHASIEMDGNFYASILFGYQFGYGTAALTQPASVAYATGFSGAPVWDTFVWDNFTWDGVTLFPTEVDMVGTAENYRITIRSGTDYIYPYTVNTVIAHYIPRRGKR
;
A
#
# COMPACT_ATOMS: atom_id res chain seq x y z
N GLU A 1 19.90 -16.97 20.36
CA GLU A 1 19.37 -15.61 20.37
C GLU A 1 19.17 -15.10 21.79
N VAL A 2 19.33 -13.80 22.01
CA VAL A 2 19.20 -13.18 23.32
C VAL A 2 17.84 -12.49 23.39
N VAL A 3 17.01 -12.90 24.33
CA VAL A 3 15.70 -12.29 24.57
C VAL A 3 15.88 -11.09 25.50
N LYS A 4 15.37 -9.94 25.08
CA LYS A 4 15.48 -8.68 25.82
C LYS A 4 14.11 -8.05 26.05
N VAL A 5 13.96 -7.37 27.18
CA VAL A 5 12.89 -6.41 27.43
C VAL A 5 13.57 -5.05 27.61
N GLY A 6 13.35 -4.15 26.68
CA GLY A 6 14.11 -2.91 26.61
C GLY A 6 15.61 -3.18 26.46
N ALA A 7 16.44 -2.58 27.31
CA ALA A 7 17.89 -2.79 27.32
C ALA A 7 18.32 -4.03 28.13
N THR A 8 17.41 -4.65 28.88
CA THR A 8 17.72 -5.75 29.81
C THR A 8 17.60 -7.10 29.13
N THR A 9 18.64 -7.92 29.18
CA THR A 9 18.60 -9.32 28.74
C THR A 9 17.83 -10.15 29.77
N ILE A 10 16.74 -10.80 29.33
CA ILE A 10 15.87 -11.59 30.20
C ILE A 10 15.97 -13.10 29.91
N GLY A 11 16.60 -13.47 28.84
CA GLY A 11 16.73 -14.87 28.48
C GLY A 11 17.47 -15.09 27.17
N THR A 12 17.53 -16.35 26.77
CA THR A 12 18.08 -16.79 25.48
C THR A 12 17.08 -17.66 24.77
N ALA A 13 16.98 -17.51 23.45
CA ALA A 13 16.14 -18.33 22.59
C ALA A 13 16.99 -19.29 21.76
N THR A 14 16.61 -20.53 21.72
CA THR A 14 17.06 -21.54 20.76
C THR A 14 15.95 -21.76 19.73
N SER A 15 16.19 -22.54 18.68
CA SER A 15 15.25 -22.72 17.57
C SER A 15 13.80 -23.11 17.96
N THR A 16 13.61 -23.65 19.16
CA THR A 16 12.30 -24.15 19.64
C THR A 16 11.98 -23.76 21.08
N THR A 17 12.90 -23.12 21.80
CA THR A 17 12.73 -22.88 23.24
C THR A 17 13.27 -21.53 23.64
N VAL A 18 12.45 -20.75 24.36
CA VAL A 18 12.88 -19.51 25.01
C VAL A 18 13.16 -19.85 26.48
N VAL A 19 14.38 -19.61 26.92
CA VAL A 19 14.78 -19.78 28.32
C VAL A 19 14.82 -18.39 28.96
N LEU A 20 13.94 -18.15 29.92
CA LEU A 20 13.91 -16.92 30.68
C LEU A 20 14.81 -17.05 31.91
N THR A 21 15.73 -16.11 32.06
CA THR A 21 16.66 -16.07 33.22
C THR A 21 16.17 -15.14 34.32
N ALA A 22 15.08 -14.40 34.10
CA ALA A 22 14.44 -13.53 35.07
C ALA A 22 12.93 -13.80 35.12
N LEU A 23 12.35 -13.71 36.29
CA LEU A 23 10.88 -13.72 36.45
C LEU A 23 10.29 -12.47 35.84
N LEU A 24 9.34 -12.65 34.94
CA LEU A 24 8.61 -11.57 34.29
C LEU A 24 7.38 -11.24 35.12
N ASN A 25 7.33 -10.04 35.65
CA ASN A 25 6.10 -9.49 36.21
C ASN A 25 5.15 -9.12 35.07
N ALA A 26 3.90 -9.36 35.23
CA ALA A 26 2.68 -8.75 34.63
C ALA A 26 2.72 -8.11 33.21
N GLN A 27 3.81 -8.15 32.42
CA GLN A 27 3.91 -7.51 31.09
C GLN A 27 4.25 -8.49 29.96
N TYR A 28 3.60 -9.64 29.94
CA TYR A 28 3.77 -10.65 28.87
C TYR A 28 3.53 -10.11 27.47
N LYS A 29 2.61 -9.15 27.33
CA LYS A 29 2.31 -8.51 26.04
C LYS A 29 3.51 -7.74 25.48
N ASN A 30 4.22 -7.03 26.33
CA ASN A 30 5.39 -6.25 25.92
C ASN A 30 6.57 -7.18 25.60
N LEU A 31 6.71 -8.28 26.34
CA LEU A 31 7.70 -9.29 26.03
C LEU A 31 7.48 -9.94 24.67
N ALA A 32 6.25 -10.33 24.36
CA ALA A 32 5.93 -10.93 23.06
C ALA A 32 6.25 -9.97 21.92
N ALA A 33 5.89 -8.68 22.04
CA ALA A 33 6.21 -7.65 21.09
C ALA A 33 7.74 -7.46 20.93
N ASP A 34 8.47 -7.41 22.03
CA ASP A 34 9.92 -7.23 22.00
C ASP A 34 10.65 -8.47 21.42
N VAL A 35 10.17 -9.67 21.66
CA VAL A 35 10.72 -10.89 21.06
C VAL A 35 10.51 -10.90 19.55
N TYR A 36 9.32 -10.57 19.07
CA TYR A 36 9.05 -10.46 17.64
C TYR A 36 9.87 -9.34 17.00
N ARG A 37 9.99 -8.21 17.67
CA ARG A 37 10.77 -7.07 17.19
C ARG A 37 12.28 -7.36 17.10
N ALA A 38 12.81 -8.20 17.96
CA ALA A 38 14.21 -8.61 17.88
C ALA A 38 14.54 -9.44 16.63
N LEU A 39 13.52 -10.04 15.99
CA LEU A 39 13.65 -10.80 14.74
C LEU A 39 13.31 -9.98 13.49
N ILE A 40 12.66 -8.82 13.64
CA ILE A 40 12.30 -7.92 12.55
C ILE A 40 13.37 -6.85 12.41
N LEU A 41 14.01 -6.81 11.26
CA LEU A 41 15.04 -5.83 10.95
C LEU A 41 14.47 -4.73 10.05
N ALA A 42 14.89 -3.50 10.32
CA ALA A 42 14.65 -2.39 9.42
C ALA A 42 15.39 -2.61 8.09
N VAL A 43 14.85 -2.08 7.00
CA VAL A 43 15.58 -1.97 5.73
C VAL A 43 16.84 -1.14 6.01
N PRO A 44 18.04 -1.61 5.68
CA PRO A 44 19.27 -0.86 5.92
C PRO A 44 19.24 0.49 5.18
N GLY A 45 19.85 1.51 5.76
CA GLY A 45 19.93 2.83 5.14
C GLY A 45 19.45 3.98 6.03
N SER A 46 19.10 5.09 5.41
CA SER A 46 18.65 6.34 6.07
C SER A 46 17.36 6.85 5.44
N GLY A 47 16.69 7.77 6.13
CA GLY A 47 15.43 8.36 5.66
C GLY A 47 14.25 7.38 5.57
N PRO A 48 13.21 7.75 4.83
CA PRO A 48 12.02 6.92 4.66
C PRO A 48 12.28 5.69 3.79
N VAL A 49 11.40 4.70 3.88
CA VAL A 49 11.27 3.67 2.86
C VAL A 49 10.57 4.31 1.64
N ARG A 50 11.34 4.55 0.57
CA ARG A 50 10.89 5.30 -0.62
C ARG A 50 9.82 4.55 -1.42
N GLY A 51 9.90 3.24 -1.43
CA GLY A 51 8.94 2.34 -2.08
C GLY A 51 9.02 0.95 -1.51
N SER A 52 7.87 0.29 -1.38
CA SER A 52 7.80 -1.14 -1.03
C SER A 52 6.85 -1.84 -1.98
N ILE A 53 7.25 -2.99 -2.49
CA ILE A 53 6.43 -3.77 -3.42
C ILE A 53 6.58 -5.26 -3.16
N GLY A 54 5.45 -5.95 -3.14
CA GLY A 54 5.45 -7.40 -3.19
C GLY A 54 5.28 -7.92 -4.62
N ALA A 55 5.99 -8.95 -5.01
CA ALA A 55 5.85 -9.61 -6.30
C ALA A 55 6.04 -11.12 -6.19
N THR A 56 5.40 -11.86 -7.08
CA THR A 56 5.55 -13.31 -7.18
C THR A 56 6.36 -13.63 -8.42
N PHE A 57 7.51 -14.26 -8.25
CA PHE A 57 8.35 -14.75 -9.32
C PHE A 57 8.54 -16.27 -9.17
N GLY A 58 8.32 -17.02 -10.25
CA GLY A 58 8.47 -18.47 -10.21
C GLY A 58 7.60 -19.19 -9.16
N GLY A 59 6.45 -18.64 -8.78
CA GLY A 59 5.58 -19.20 -7.75
C GLY A 59 5.98 -18.87 -6.31
N VAL A 60 7.04 -18.07 -6.12
CA VAL A 60 7.51 -17.62 -4.80
C VAL A 60 7.17 -16.15 -4.61
N ASP A 61 6.71 -15.81 -3.43
CA ASP A 61 6.40 -14.44 -3.03
C ASP A 61 7.61 -13.74 -2.44
N TYR A 62 7.91 -12.57 -2.97
CA TYR A 62 9.00 -11.70 -2.52
C TYR A 62 8.47 -10.33 -2.14
N VAL A 63 9.17 -9.67 -1.22
CA VAL A 63 8.94 -8.27 -0.86
C VAL A 63 10.24 -7.51 -1.10
N TYR A 64 10.14 -6.41 -1.80
CA TYR A 64 11.26 -5.52 -2.11
C TYR A 64 11.03 -4.15 -1.50
N ALA A 65 12.11 -3.49 -1.11
CA ALA A 65 12.06 -2.13 -0.56
C ALA A 65 13.20 -1.29 -1.12
N PHE A 66 12.89 -0.03 -1.41
CA PHE A 66 13.84 1.00 -1.84
C PHE A 66 14.06 1.96 -0.68
N ARG A 67 15.31 2.18 -0.31
CA ARG A 67 15.69 3.11 0.74
C ARG A 67 17.01 3.79 0.44
N ASP A 68 17.15 5.06 0.85
CA ASP A 68 18.42 5.76 0.70
C ASP A 68 19.49 5.03 1.52
N ASN A 69 20.71 4.90 0.98
CA ASN A 69 21.83 4.30 1.69
C ASN A 69 22.19 5.09 2.96
N ALA A 70 23.02 4.54 3.82
CA ALA A 70 23.38 5.18 5.09
C ALA A 70 23.98 6.59 4.92
N GLY A 71 24.66 6.84 3.81
CA GLY A 71 25.24 8.13 3.46
C GLY A 71 24.27 9.10 2.78
N GLY A 72 23.05 8.68 2.42
CA GLY A 72 22.08 9.51 1.70
C GLY A 72 22.52 9.91 0.28
N THR A 73 23.46 9.17 -0.33
CA THR A 73 24.06 9.49 -1.63
C THR A 73 23.49 8.68 -2.79
N ALA A 74 22.83 7.57 -2.50
CA ALA A 74 22.18 6.70 -3.46
C ALA A 74 20.98 5.99 -2.80
N VAL A 75 20.09 5.44 -3.62
CA VAL A 75 19.05 4.50 -3.16
C VAL A 75 19.54 3.08 -3.38
N ASP A 76 19.38 2.24 -2.37
CA ASP A 76 19.61 0.81 -2.47
C ASP A 76 18.26 0.06 -2.56
N LEU A 77 18.28 -1.02 -3.33
CA LEU A 77 17.16 -1.95 -3.44
C LEU A 77 17.43 -3.16 -2.55
N TYR A 78 16.48 -3.53 -1.72
CA TYR A 78 16.57 -4.67 -0.82
C TYR A 78 15.46 -5.67 -1.07
N GLN A 79 15.77 -6.94 -0.85
CA GLN A 79 14.82 -8.04 -0.83
C GLN A 79 14.68 -8.55 0.61
N ALA A 80 13.43 -8.73 1.06
CA ALA A 80 13.14 -9.34 2.35
C ALA A 80 13.52 -10.83 2.34
N SER A 81 14.10 -11.30 3.44
CA SER A 81 14.44 -12.69 3.68
C SER A 81 14.07 -13.10 5.11
N GLY A 82 14.14 -14.38 5.44
CA GLY A 82 13.89 -14.86 6.80
C GLY A 82 14.91 -14.36 7.85
N SER A 83 16.04 -13.81 7.41
CA SER A 83 17.10 -13.25 8.27
C SER A 83 17.19 -11.71 8.19
N GLY A 84 16.22 -11.05 7.58
CA GLY A 84 16.20 -9.59 7.40
C GLY A 84 16.19 -9.18 5.94
N TRP A 85 16.99 -8.16 5.58
CA TRP A 85 17.01 -7.57 4.25
C TRP A 85 18.35 -7.84 3.55
N THR A 86 18.28 -8.35 2.33
CA THR A 86 19.45 -8.59 1.47
C THR A 86 19.46 -7.55 0.35
N GLN A 87 20.58 -6.85 0.19
CA GLN A 87 20.72 -5.86 -0.88
C GLN A 87 20.75 -6.56 -2.23
N VAL A 88 19.96 -6.06 -3.17
CA VAL A 88 19.98 -6.47 -4.58
C VAL A 88 21.15 -5.77 -5.27
N THR A 89 22.02 -6.52 -5.89
CA THR A 89 23.16 -5.97 -6.60
C THR A 89 22.68 -5.22 -7.85
N LEU A 90 23.03 -3.95 -7.95
CA LEU A 90 22.91 -3.18 -9.19
C LEU A 90 24.11 -3.48 -10.07
N PHE A 91 23.86 -3.70 -11.34
CA PHE A 91 24.87 -4.09 -12.31
C PHE A 91 25.44 -2.86 -13.04
N ASN A 92 26.18 -3.11 -14.14
CA ASN A 92 26.66 -2.07 -15.03
C ASN A 92 25.81 -2.05 -16.30
N GLU A 93 25.73 -0.90 -16.96
CA GLU A 93 25.16 -0.78 -18.29
C GLU A 93 26.23 -0.37 -19.31
N VAL A 94 26.11 -0.87 -20.53
CA VAL A 94 26.93 -0.48 -21.66
C VAL A 94 26.09 -0.34 -22.92
N SER A 95 26.25 0.77 -23.64
CA SER A 95 25.46 1.04 -24.84
C SER A 95 26.15 0.42 -26.05
N PHE A 96 25.35 -0.07 -27.00
CA PHE A 96 25.83 -0.59 -28.29
C PHE A 96 25.06 0.05 -29.45
N THR A 97 25.73 0.16 -30.56
CA THR A 97 25.19 0.52 -31.88
C THR A 97 25.68 -0.52 -32.89
N ALA A 98 24.95 -0.70 -33.97
CA ALA A 98 25.34 -1.65 -35.03
C ALA A 98 25.56 -3.08 -34.51
N GLY A 99 24.50 -3.71 -34.01
CA GLY A 99 24.52 -5.15 -33.75
C GLY A 99 24.52 -5.96 -35.05
N GLY A 100 25.37 -7.02 -35.11
CA GLY A 100 25.42 -7.95 -36.23
C GLY A 100 24.18 -8.85 -36.37
N ALA A 101 24.17 -9.69 -37.38
CA ALA A 101 23.12 -10.68 -37.58
C ALA A 101 23.07 -11.69 -36.41
N GLY A 102 21.89 -11.94 -35.90
CA GLY A 102 21.66 -12.79 -34.74
C GLY A 102 21.28 -11.99 -33.50
N THR A 103 20.49 -12.58 -32.62
CA THR A 103 20.01 -11.92 -31.39
C THR A 103 20.76 -12.47 -30.19
N PRO A 104 21.53 -11.65 -29.45
CA PRO A 104 22.14 -12.10 -28.21
C PRO A 104 21.03 -12.45 -27.19
N ALA A 105 21.28 -13.50 -26.41
CA ALA A 105 20.36 -13.90 -25.34
C ALA A 105 20.80 -13.32 -23.99
N ASP A 106 19.87 -13.14 -23.09
CA ASP A 106 20.17 -12.96 -21.68
C ASP A 106 20.95 -14.20 -21.18
N GLY A 107 22.03 -13.99 -20.42
CA GLY A 107 22.96 -15.02 -20.00
C GLY A 107 24.17 -15.19 -20.93
N ALA A 108 24.17 -14.62 -22.14
CA ALA A 108 25.34 -14.67 -23.04
C ALA A 108 26.52 -13.88 -22.46
N THR A 109 27.73 -14.25 -22.89
CA THR A 109 28.96 -13.55 -22.50
C THR A 109 29.22 -12.39 -23.45
N LEU A 110 29.37 -11.17 -22.91
CA LEU A 110 29.93 -10.03 -23.64
C LEU A 110 31.45 -10.09 -23.53
N THR A 111 32.17 -9.97 -24.66
CA THR A 111 33.63 -10.03 -24.72
C THR A 111 34.19 -8.88 -25.55
N GLN A 112 35.21 -8.20 -25.03
CA GLN A 112 35.97 -7.17 -25.73
C GLN A 112 37.46 -7.30 -25.35
N GLY A 113 38.29 -7.80 -26.25
CA GLY A 113 39.66 -8.10 -25.90
C GLY A 113 39.75 -9.11 -24.76
N GLY A 114 40.41 -8.74 -23.66
CA GLY A 114 40.51 -9.57 -22.46
C GLY A 114 39.39 -9.33 -21.43
N VAL A 115 38.45 -8.42 -21.70
CA VAL A 115 37.33 -8.09 -20.79
C VAL A 115 36.14 -8.96 -21.09
N THR A 116 35.56 -9.56 -20.07
CA THR A 116 34.35 -10.41 -20.19
C THR A 116 33.33 -10.09 -19.12
N ALA A 117 32.05 -10.19 -19.46
CA ALA A 117 30.93 -10.09 -18.50
C ALA A 117 29.73 -10.91 -18.97
N THR A 118 28.90 -11.36 -18.03
CA THR A 118 27.61 -11.98 -18.36
C THR A 118 26.58 -10.90 -18.62
N ILE A 119 25.88 -10.96 -19.75
CA ILE A 119 24.74 -10.12 -20.07
C ILE A 119 23.55 -10.57 -19.24
N LYS A 120 23.04 -9.69 -18.42
CA LYS A 120 21.83 -9.92 -17.59
C LYS A 120 20.55 -9.54 -18.31
N ARG A 121 20.61 -8.49 -19.16
CA ARG A 121 19.49 -8.05 -19.98
C ARG A 121 19.96 -7.44 -21.27
N VAL A 122 19.34 -7.84 -22.37
CA VAL A 122 19.49 -7.21 -23.69
C VAL A 122 18.34 -6.24 -23.91
N MET A 123 18.63 -4.96 -24.03
CA MET A 123 17.65 -3.89 -24.22
C MET A 123 17.76 -3.30 -25.60
N LEU A 124 16.91 -3.75 -26.52
CA LEU A 124 16.87 -3.19 -27.89
C LEU A 124 16.04 -1.89 -27.86
N GLN A 125 16.64 -0.76 -28.20
CA GLN A 125 16.01 0.54 -28.22
C GLN A 125 15.60 1.01 -29.62
N SER A 126 16.36 0.60 -30.63
CA SER A 126 16.06 0.92 -32.03
C SER A 126 16.70 -0.08 -32.99
N GLY A 127 16.29 -0.03 -34.24
CA GLY A 127 16.80 -0.92 -35.30
C GLY A 127 16.35 -2.39 -35.11
N SER A 128 17.04 -3.30 -35.78
CA SER A 128 16.81 -4.74 -35.64
C SER A 128 18.08 -5.56 -35.79
N TRP A 129 18.15 -6.68 -35.10
CA TRP A 129 19.24 -7.63 -35.20
C TRP A 129 19.34 -8.24 -36.61
N ALA A 130 18.21 -8.56 -37.23
CA ALA A 130 18.14 -9.14 -38.55
C ALA A 130 18.70 -8.19 -39.63
N ALA A 131 18.54 -6.87 -39.44
CA ALA A 131 19.08 -5.86 -40.37
C ALA A 131 20.51 -5.38 -39.99
N SER A 132 21.12 -5.96 -38.96
CA SER A 132 22.43 -5.54 -38.43
C SER A 132 22.46 -4.05 -38.03
N SER A 133 21.31 -3.52 -37.62
CA SER A 133 21.12 -2.11 -37.24
C SER A 133 20.67 -1.96 -35.79
N ALA A 134 20.73 -3.04 -35.02
CA ALA A 134 20.30 -3.04 -33.65
C ALA A 134 21.14 -2.07 -32.81
N ALA A 135 20.46 -1.20 -32.05
CA ALA A 135 21.08 -0.30 -31.11
C ALA A 135 20.34 -0.32 -29.78
N GLY A 136 21.06 -0.20 -28.68
CA GLY A 136 20.46 -0.28 -27.35
C GLY A 136 21.51 -0.37 -26.26
N ARG A 137 21.17 -1.13 -25.21
CA ARG A 137 22.03 -1.30 -24.03
C ARG A 137 22.05 -2.76 -23.57
N PHE A 138 23.17 -3.16 -23.01
CA PHE A 138 23.30 -4.38 -22.22
C PHE A 138 23.39 -4.02 -20.75
N ILE A 139 22.64 -4.71 -19.91
CA ILE A 139 22.91 -4.76 -18.50
C ILE A 139 23.82 -5.94 -18.24
N ILE A 140 24.99 -5.68 -17.68
CA ILE A 140 26.07 -6.67 -17.55
C ILE A 140 26.44 -6.84 -16.07
N LEU A 141 26.71 -8.09 -15.69
CA LEU A 141 27.35 -8.38 -14.41
C LEU A 141 28.72 -7.69 -14.36
N ASN A 142 29.25 -7.44 -13.17
CA ASN A 142 30.54 -6.82 -12.99
C ASN A 142 31.60 -7.51 -13.89
N PRO A 143 32.28 -6.75 -14.77
CA PRO A 143 33.20 -7.35 -15.71
C PRO A 143 34.47 -7.85 -15.04
N ALA A 144 35.06 -8.89 -15.62
CA ALA A 144 36.38 -9.37 -15.29
C ALA A 144 37.39 -8.91 -16.37
N GLY A 145 38.61 -8.59 -15.96
CA GLY A 145 39.68 -8.19 -16.85
C GLY A 145 39.75 -6.71 -17.20
N GLY A 146 38.88 -5.87 -16.62
CA GLY A 146 38.85 -4.42 -16.85
C GLY A 146 37.45 -3.89 -17.17
N ASN A 147 37.40 -2.70 -17.76
CA ASN A 147 36.13 -2.06 -18.16
C ASN A 147 35.93 -2.16 -19.66
N PHE A 148 34.68 -2.35 -20.09
CA PHE A 148 34.31 -2.20 -21.50
C PHE A 148 34.45 -0.74 -21.93
N ALA A 149 34.90 -0.54 -23.18
CA ALA A 149 35.05 0.77 -23.79
C ALA A 149 34.37 0.80 -25.17
N ALA A 150 34.28 1.97 -25.80
CA ALA A 150 33.79 2.08 -27.16
C ALA A 150 34.64 1.24 -28.11
N GLY A 151 34.01 0.52 -29.05
CA GLY A 151 34.69 -0.31 -30.03
C GLY A 151 34.02 -1.66 -30.26
N ALA A 152 34.65 -2.48 -31.10
CA ALA A 152 34.14 -3.80 -31.46
C ALA A 152 34.14 -4.76 -30.25
N ALA A 153 33.06 -5.51 -30.09
CA ALA A 153 32.88 -6.52 -29.07
C ALA A 153 32.03 -7.68 -29.63
N THR A 154 31.92 -8.76 -28.88
CA THR A 154 31.01 -9.88 -29.21
C THR A 154 30.08 -10.16 -28.04
N ALA A 155 28.77 -10.28 -28.31
CA ALA A 155 27.74 -10.69 -27.37
C ALA A 155 27.32 -12.14 -27.70
N GLY A 156 27.92 -13.12 -26.99
CA GLY A 156 27.87 -14.51 -27.42
C GLY A 156 28.56 -14.68 -28.79
N ALA A 157 27.80 -15.15 -29.78
CA ALA A 157 28.27 -15.29 -31.16
C ALA A 157 28.03 -14.05 -32.05
N VAL A 158 27.40 -13.01 -31.51
CA VAL A 158 26.95 -11.84 -32.28
C VAL A 158 27.94 -10.69 -32.14
N GLY A 159 28.46 -10.19 -33.26
CA GLY A 159 29.30 -8.99 -33.27
C GLY A 159 28.49 -7.75 -32.96
N VAL A 160 29.03 -6.88 -32.11
CA VAL A 160 28.40 -5.60 -31.72
C VAL A 160 29.48 -4.52 -31.68
N THR A 161 29.07 -3.26 -31.82
CA THR A 161 29.94 -2.11 -31.57
C THR A 161 29.48 -1.40 -30.32
N LEU A 162 30.26 -1.40 -29.27
CA LEU A 162 29.97 -0.63 -28.07
C LEU A 162 30.18 0.86 -28.36
N SER A 163 29.24 1.69 -27.96
CA SER A 163 29.22 3.13 -28.26
C SER A 163 29.84 4.00 -27.18
N ALA A 164 29.95 3.46 -25.97
CA ALA A 164 30.51 4.18 -24.83
C ALA A 164 31.22 3.23 -23.85
N ILE A 165 31.94 3.82 -22.91
CA ILE A 165 32.47 3.09 -21.75
C ILE A 165 31.29 2.62 -20.89
N GLN A 166 31.42 1.45 -20.25
CA GLN A 166 30.44 0.99 -19.29
C GLN A 166 30.28 1.97 -18.13
N THR A 167 29.07 2.02 -17.58
CA THR A 167 28.77 2.82 -16.40
C THR A 167 28.07 1.96 -15.36
N ALA A 168 28.39 2.19 -14.08
CA ALA A 168 27.65 1.56 -12.98
C ALA A 168 26.23 2.11 -12.91
N ILE A 169 25.26 1.24 -12.71
CA ILE A 169 23.89 1.65 -12.46
C ILE A 169 23.81 2.16 -11.01
N THR A 170 23.40 3.41 -10.86
CA THR A 170 23.15 4.06 -9.57
C THR A 170 21.78 4.67 -9.57
N ILE A 171 21.15 4.71 -8.40
CA ILE A 171 19.82 5.31 -8.21
C ILE A 171 20.00 6.53 -7.31
N THR A 172 19.66 7.71 -7.83
CA THR A 172 19.75 8.98 -7.10
C THR A 172 18.77 8.97 -5.92
N PRO A 173 19.16 9.48 -4.73
CA PRO A 173 18.29 9.50 -3.56
C PRO A 173 17.13 10.46 -3.72
N GLY A 174 16.05 10.22 -3.00
CA GLY A 174 14.80 10.95 -3.10
C GLY A 174 13.75 10.17 -3.86
N GLY A 175 12.76 10.88 -4.39
CA GLY A 175 11.66 10.26 -5.14
C GLY A 175 10.65 9.51 -4.29
N LYS A 176 9.59 9.08 -4.93
CA LYS A 176 8.57 8.22 -4.35
C LYS A 176 8.09 7.25 -5.40
N TYR A 177 8.25 5.96 -5.09
CA TYR A 177 8.05 4.93 -6.10
C TYR A 177 6.58 4.59 -6.31
N GLU A 178 6.22 4.49 -7.60
CA GLU A 178 5.01 3.87 -8.10
C GLU A 178 5.37 2.65 -8.94
N PHE A 179 4.54 1.61 -8.87
CA PHE A 179 4.83 0.33 -9.49
C PHE A 179 3.65 -0.21 -10.28
N ASP A 180 3.97 -0.94 -11.34
CA ASP A 180 3.04 -1.85 -12.00
C ASP A 180 3.69 -3.22 -12.19
N VAL A 181 3.00 -4.28 -11.76
CA VAL A 181 3.51 -5.66 -11.82
C VAL A 181 2.74 -6.44 -12.86
N VAL A 182 3.39 -6.71 -13.97
CA VAL A 182 2.72 -7.28 -15.14
C VAL A 182 3.59 -8.29 -15.88
N ASN A 183 2.95 -9.18 -16.62
CA ASN A 183 3.59 -10.05 -17.58
C ASN A 183 3.35 -9.54 -19.02
N LEU A 184 4.16 -8.58 -19.45
CA LEU A 184 4.03 -7.96 -20.76
C LEU A 184 4.26 -8.95 -21.92
N PHE A 185 5.11 -9.95 -21.73
CA PHE A 185 5.47 -10.93 -22.75
C PHE A 185 4.54 -12.14 -22.79
N GLY A 186 3.67 -12.31 -21.80
CA GLY A 186 2.70 -13.38 -21.72
C GLY A 186 3.27 -14.79 -21.49
N GLN A 187 4.58 -14.95 -21.37
CA GLN A 187 5.23 -16.25 -21.17
C GLN A 187 5.48 -16.51 -19.67
N THR A 188 5.66 -17.79 -19.32
CA THR A 188 6.03 -18.19 -17.97
C THR A 188 7.42 -17.62 -17.63
N GLY A 189 7.57 -17.04 -16.42
CA GLY A 189 8.84 -16.47 -15.96
C GLY A 189 9.16 -15.08 -16.51
N THR A 190 8.29 -14.49 -17.34
CA THR A 190 8.52 -13.15 -17.91
C THR A 190 7.74 -12.03 -17.18
N LYS A 191 7.21 -12.31 -16.00
CA LYS A 191 6.62 -11.29 -15.13
C LYS A 191 7.67 -10.28 -14.68
N ARG A 192 7.32 -8.99 -14.68
CA ARG A 192 8.22 -7.89 -14.35
C ARG A 192 7.53 -6.87 -13.44
N ILE A 193 8.32 -6.19 -12.65
CA ILE A 193 7.95 -4.95 -11.97
C ILE A 193 8.45 -3.81 -12.82
N TYR A 194 7.57 -2.92 -13.25
CA TYR A 194 7.91 -1.62 -13.81
C TYR A 194 7.74 -0.58 -12.72
N GLY A 195 8.70 0.34 -12.57
CA GLY A 195 8.69 1.35 -11.52
C GLY A 195 9.15 2.71 -11.98
N ALA A 196 8.63 3.75 -11.35
CA ALA A 196 8.97 5.15 -11.55
C ALA A 196 8.97 5.89 -10.22
N ASP A 197 9.80 6.93 -10.06
CA ASP A 197 9.94 7.67 -8.80
C ASP A 197 9.97 9.20 -8.96
N GLY A 198 9.93 9.71 -10.19
CA GLY A 198 9.95 11.14 -10.51
C GLY A 198 11.35 11.77 -10.47
N ILE A 199 12.40 11.03 -10.13
CA ILE A 199 13.79 11.53 -10.03
C ILE A 199 14.74 10.73 -10.91
N ASN A 200 14.54 9.41 -10.97
CA ASN A 200 15.36 8.49 -11.75
C ASN A 200 14.64 8.06 -13.02
N ARG A 201 15.40 7.44 -13.94
CA ARG A 201 14.80 6.77 -15.10
C ARG A 201 13.79 5.71 -14.62
N GLY A 202 12.71 5.55 -15.36
CA GLY A 202 11.85 4.39 -15.20
C GLY A 202 12.65 3.09 -15.33
N PHE A 203 12.20 2.02 -14.71
CA PHE A 203 12.94 0.77 -14.71
C PHE A 203 12.04 -0.46 -14.84
N GLU A 204 12.67 -1.55 -15.24
CA GLU A 204 12.15 -2.91 -15.17
C GLU A 204 12.94 -3.71 -14.15
N PHE A 205 12.27 -4.56 -13.38
CA PHE A 205 12.91 -5.47 -12.44
C PHE A 205 12.27 -6.86 -12.50
N ASP A 206 13.08 -7.90 -12.61
CA ASP A 206 12.62 -9.30 -12.74
C ASP A 206 12.79 -10.15 -11.47
N GLY A 207 13.12 -9.50 -10.36
CA GLY A 207 13.47 -10.18 -9.10
C GLY A 207 14.97 -10.31 -8.87
N THR A 208 15.79 -10.14 -9.91
CA THR A 208 17.25 -10.24 -9.85
C THR A 208 17.97 -9.10 -10.56
N THR A 209 17.44 -8.64 -11.69
CA THR A 209 18.07 -7.67 -12.58
C THR A 209 17.27 -6.36 -12.59
N TYR A 210 17.87 -5.30 -12.09
CA TYR A 210 17.36 -3.94 -12.23
C TYR A 210 17.86 -3.35 -13.54
N ALA A 211 16.95 -3.01 -14.44
CA ALA A 211 17.22 -2.52 -15.77
C ALA A 211 16.59 -1.13 -15.99
N PRO A 212 17.37 -0.03 -15.91
CA PRO A 212 16.85 1.31 -16.15
C PRO A 212 16.43 1.47 -17.62
N ILE A 213 15.24 1.99 -17.85
CA ILE A 213 14.68 2.23 -19.17
C ILE A 213 14.97 3.67 -19.59
N THR A 214 15.31 3.86 -20.87
CA THR A 214 15.49 5.18 -21.47
C THR A 214 14.41 5.40 -22.52
N THR A 215 13.63 6.46 -22.36
CA THR A 215 12.55 6.81 -23.30
C THR A 215 13.04 7.70 -24.44
N GLY A 216 14.18 8.33 -24.29
CA GLY A 216 14.75 9.28 -25.26
C GLY A 216 14.41 10.74 -24.97
N THR A 217 13.71 11.04 -23.88
CA THR A 217 13.44 12.40 -23.44
C THR A 217 14.66 13.02 -22.76
N THR A 218 14.76 14.36 -22.82
CA THR A 218 15.87 15.09 -22.19
C THR A 218 15.91 14.92 -20.67
N ASN A 219 14.71 14.96 -20.03
CA ASN A 219 14.54 14.74 -18.60
C ASN A 219 13.78 13.42 -18.42
N ASP A 220 14.51 12.31 -18.47
CA ASP A 220 13.95 10.96 -18.44
C ASP A 220 13.68 10.49 -17.00
N THR A 221 12.81 11.23 -16.30
CA THR A 221 12.47 11.02 -14.90
C THR A 221 10.94 10.92 -14.71
N PRO A 222 10.34 9.80 -15.16
CA PRO A 222 8.90 9.63 -15.05
C PRO A 222 8.47 9.47 -13.59
N LYS A 223 7.28 10.00 -13.27
CA LYS A 223 6.69 9.94 -11.92
C LYS A 223 5.77 8.74 -11.73
N TYR A 224 5.04 8.35 -12.76
CA TYR A 224 4.11 7.22 -12.73
C TYR A 224 4.36 6.27 -13.87
N VAL A 225 3.99 5.01 -13.64
CA VAL A 225 4.04 3.97 -14.65
C VAL A 225 2.73 3.18 -14.69
N LYS A 226 2.30 2.81 -15.90
CA LYS A 226 1.17 1.89 -16.10
C LYS A 226 1.34 1.11 -17.37
N VAL A 227 1.06 -0.19 -17.31
CA VAL A 227 1.02 -1.02 -18.52
C VAL A 227 -0.42 -1.13 -19.00
N HIS A 228 -0.65 -0.70 -20.24
CA HIS A 228 -1.97 -0.73 -20.87
C HIS A 228 -1.85 -1.21 -22.31
N LYS A 229 -2.68 -2.18 -22.73
CA LYS A 229 -2.70 -2.73 -24.08
C LYS A 229 -1.32 -3.15 -24.61
N ASN A 230 -0.53 -3.81 -23.77
CA ASN A 230 0.87 -4.21 -24.05
C ASN A 230 1.86 -3.07 -24.29
N HIS A 231 1.51 -1.83 -23.96
CA HIS A 231 2.41 -0.68 -23.95
C HIS A 231 2.74 -0.30 -22.51
N VAL A 232 3.99 0.08 -22.25
CA VAL A 232 4.40 0.69 -20.97
C VAL A 232 4.26 2.19 -21.10
N PHE A 233 3.39 2.79 -20.29
CA PHE A 233 3.16 4.23 -20.21
C PHE A 233 3.93 4.82 -19.05
N TRP A 234 4.60 5.93 -19.30
CA TRP A 234 5.34 6.73 -18.34
C TRP A 234 4.77 8.13 -18.28
N ALA A 235 4.55 8.65 -17.08
CA ALA A 235 4.09 10.03 -16.88
C ALA A 235 5.25 10.98 -16.67
N PHE A 236 5.34 11.97 -17.53
CA PHE A 236 6.27 13.09 -17.40
C PHE A 236 5.45 14.35 -17.28
N ALA A 237 5.63 15.13 -16.23
CA ALA A 237 4.87 16.38 -16.03
C ALA A 237 3.48 16.39 -16.74
N SER A 238 3.37 16.97 -17.93
CA SER A 238 2.13 17.09 -18.71
C SER A 238 2.11 16.23 -19.98
N SER A 239 2.92 15.18 -20.06
CA SER A 239 2.87 14.23 -21.16
C SER A 239 2.98 12.79 -20.70
N ALA A 240 2.34 11.88 -21.41
CA ALA A 240 2.46 10.44 -21.26
C ALA A 240 3.23 9.87 -22.46
N ILE A 241 4.33 9.18 -22.19
CA ILE A 241 5.13 8.53 -23.23
C ILE A 241 4.90 7.04 -23.12
N HIS A 242 4.65 6.36 -24.24
CA HIS A 242 4.46 4.91 -24.25
C HIS A 242 5.39 4.19 -25.20
N SER A 243 5.72 2.97 -24.82
CA SER A 243 6.54 2.05 -25.62
C SER A 243 5.79 1.50 -26.82
N GLY A 244 6.51 0.86 -27.75
CA GLY A 244 5.90 -0.05 -28.72
C GLY A 244 5.20 -1.22 -28.05
N PRO A 245 4.20 -1.86 -28.71
CA PRO A 245 3.44 -2.98 -28.13
C PRO A 245 4.33 -4.21 -27.89
N GLY A 246 4.43 -4.67 -26.65
CA GLY A 246 5.32 -5.77 -26.27
C GLY A 246 6.81 -5.43 -26.27
N LEU A 247 7.17 -4.16 -26.48
CA LEU A 247 8.55 -3.69 -26.61
C LEU A 247 8.88 -2.65 -25.52
N PRO A 248 9.13 -3.07 -24.28
CA PRO A 248 9.24 -2.14 -23.14
C PRO A 248 10.43 -1.18 -23.20
N TYR A 249 11.39 -1.43 -24.08
CA TYR A 249 12.60 -0.62 -24.21
C TYR A 249 12.63 0.28 -25.46
N THR A 250 11.60 0.18 -26.33
CA THR A 250 11.57 0.86 -27.63
C THR A 250 10.46 1.91 -27.66
N TYR A 251 10.84 3.18 -27.88
CA TYR A 251 9.95 4.34 -27.84
C TYR A 251 9.89 5.09 -29.18
N THR A 252 10.41 4.51 -30.23
CA THR A 252 10.41 5.12 -31.57
C THR A 252 9.03 5.01 -32.22
N ALA A 253 8.64 6.01 -33.00
CA ALA A 253 7.37 6.01 -33.74
C ALA A 253 7.27 4.80 -34.71
N LEU A 254 8.39 4.39 -35.30
CA LEU A 254 8.44 3.23 -36.19
C LEU A 254 8.05 1.92 -35.47
N SER A 255 8.32 1.81 -34.20
CA SER A 255 7.98 0.65 -33.37
C SER A 255 6.62 0.79 -32.66
N GLY A 256 5.87 1.85 -32.95
CA GLY A 256 4.59 2.10 -32.34
C GLY A 256 4.66 2.79 -30.96
N GLY A 257 5.82 3.37 -30.62
CA GLY A 257 5.96 4.27 -29.48
C GLY A 257 5.50 5.68 -29.83
N SER A 258 4.94 6.43 -28.88
CA SER A 258 4.62 7.83 -29.07
C SER A 258 4.50 8.60 -27.76
N GLU A 259 4.37 9.91 -27.87
CA GLU A 259 4.07 10.84 -26.78
C GLU A 259 2.66 11.38 -26.94
N ILE A 260 1.95 11.46 -25.82
CA ILE A 260 0.59 12.00 -25.74
C ILE A 260 0.62 13.19 -24.77
N ALA A 261 0.44 14.41 -25.30
CA ALA A 261 0.33 15.60 -24.48
C ALA A 261 -1.04 15.64 -23.77
N THR A 262 -1.03 15.82 -22.46
CA THR A 262 -2.24 15.88 -21.64
C THR A 262 -2.67 17.31 -21.33
N GLY A 263 -1.77 18.28 -21.46
CA GLY A 263 -2.04 19.68 -21.17
C GLY A 263 -2.15 20.02 -19.68
N ASP A 264 -1.98 19.04 -18.79
CA ASP A 264 -2.02 19.21 -17.36
C ASP A 264 -1.04 18.23 -16.68
N THR A 265 -0.55 18.57 -15.49
CA THR A 265 0.40 17.72 -14.76
C THR A 265 -0.26 16.40 -14.33
N ILE A 266 0.30 15.28 -14.76
CA ILE A 266 -0.27 13.96 -14.48
C ILE A 266 -0.07 13.60 -13.00
N ALA A 267 -1.17 13.28 -12.34
CA ALA A 267 -1.23 12.82 -10.94
C ALA A 267 -1.42 11.30 -10.81
N GLY A 268 -1.71 10.60 -11.89
CA GLY A 268 -1.82 9.15 -11.91
C GLY A 268 -2.50 8.56 -13.13
N PHE A 269 -2.31 7.25 -13.28
CA PHE A 269 -2.94 6.43 -14.31
C PHE A 269 -3.81 5.36 -13.67
N GLN A 270 -4.99 5.09 -14.25
CA GLN A 270 -5.81 3.94 -13.87
C GLN A 270 -6.44 3.28 -15.10
N ILE A 271 -6.33 1.95 -15.15
CA ILE A 271 -7.06 1.17 -16.15
C ILE A 271 -8.51 1.10 -15.69
N LEU A 272 -9.43 1.52 -16.55
CA LEU A 272 -10.85 1.49 -16.23
C LEU A 272 -11.36 0.05 -16.28
N PRO A 273 -12.09 -0.42 -15.24
CA PRO A 273 -12.76 -1.70 -15.28
C PRO A 273 -13.94 -1.64 -16.26
N GLY A 274 -14.16 -2.69 -17.00
CA GLY A 274 -15.30 -2.77 -17.90
C GLY A 274 -15.23 -3.95 -18.86
N ILE A 275 -16.39 -4.35 -19.35
CA ILE A 275 -16.57 -5.44 -20.34
C ILE A 275 -16.26 -4.91 -21.77
N GLN A 276 -15.95 -3.63 -21.91
CA GLN A 276 -15.76 -3.04 -23.23
C GLN A 276 -14.53 -3.61 -23.90
N THR A 277 -14.69 -4.02 -25.13
CA THR A 277 -13.63 -4.46 -26.04
C THR A 277 -12.54 -3.40 -26.21
N THR A 278 -12.84 -2.15 -25.88
CA THR A 278 -11.96 -0.99 -25.80
C THR A 278 -11.74 -0.60 -24.35
N ALA A 279 -11.11 -1.47 -23.53
CA ALA A 279 -10.69 -1.03 -22.21
C ALA A 279 -9.94 0.31 -22.33
N ALA A 280 -10.35 1.28 -21.53
CA ALA A 280 -9.82 2.62 -21.54
C ALA A 280 -8.89 2.83 -20.33
N MET A 281 -8.03 3.81 -20.42
CA MET A 281 -7.18 4.23 -19.32
C MET A 281 -7.55 5.68 -18.94
N ALA A 282 -7.85 5.89 -17.66
CA ALA A 282 -8.00 7.24 -17.12
C ALA A 282 -6.61 7.82 -16.85
N ILE A 283 -6.41 9.05 -17.27
CA ILE A 283 -5.25 9.88 -16.98
C ILE A 283 -5.76 11.02 -16.10
N TYR A 284 -5.38 10.97 -14.83
CA TYR A 284 -5.71 12.02 -13.87
C TYR A 284 -4.63 13.08 -13.93
N GLY A 285 -5.00 14.29 -14.31
CA GLY A 285 -4.17 15.47 -14.15
C GLY A 285 -4.43 16.14 -12.80
N SER A 286 -3.75 17.22 -12.51
CA SER A 286 -3.97 18.01 -11.29
C SER A 286 -5.34 18.69 -11.27
N GLU A 287 -5.86 19.08 -12.43
CA GLU A 287 -7.13 19.80 -12.58
C GLU A 287 -8.09 19.13 -13.57
N ILE A 288 -7.60 18.26 -14.45
CA ILE A 288 -8.37 17.66 -15.54
C ILE A 288 -8.27 16.15 -15.50
N THR A 289 -9.39 15.46 -15.65
CA THR A 289 -9.41 14.02 -15.90
C THR A 289 -9.69 13.76 -17.38
N GLN A 290 -8.85 12.94 -18.00
CA GLN A 290 -8.95 12.53 -19.38
C GLN A 290 -9.02 11.02 -19.51
N ILE A 291 -9.67 10.54 -20.58
CA ILE A 291 -9.76 9.10 -20.86
C ILE A 291 -9.08 8.82 -22.20
N LEU A 292 -8.13 7.91 -22.17
CA LEU A 292 -7.45 7.41 -23.35
C LEU A 292 -8.19 6.16 -23.86
N TYR A 293 -8.73 6.28 -25.06
CA TYR A 293 -9.34 5.17 -25.82
C TYR A 293 -8.39 4.68 -26.90
N GLY A 294 -8.63 3.49 -27.40
CA GLY A 294 -7.83 2.91 -28.49
C GLY A 294 -6.94 1.75 -28.02
N THR A 295 -6.12 1.24 -28.92
CA THR A 295 -5.30 0.05 -28.68
C THR A 295 -3.86 0.17 -29.21
N THR A 296 -3.60 1.14 -30.05
CA THR A 296 -2.28 1.37 -30.70
C THR A 296 -2.02 2.84 -30.88
N ALA A 297 -0.78 3.23 -31.13
CA ALA A 297 -0.39 4.61 -31.37
C ALA A 297 -1.23 5.30 -32.46
N ALA A 298 -1.64 4.57 -33.49
CA ALA A 298 -2.47 5.11 -34.58
C ALA A 298 -3.96 5.31 -34.19
N THR A 299 -4.42 4.66 -33.12
CA THR A 299 -5.83 4.67 -32.72
C THR A 299 -6.06 5.35 -31.37
N TRP A 300 -5.00 5.82 -30.70
CA TRP A 300 -5.15 6.55 -29.44
C TRP A 300 -6.02 7.80 -29.63
N ASN A 301 -7.03 7.92 -28.81
CA ASN A 301 -7.91 9.07 -28.74
C ASN A 301 -8.05 9.51 -27.29
N LEU A 302 -7.43 10.63 -26.96
CA LEU A 302 -7.49 11.23 -25.63
C LEU A 302 -8.68 12.19 -25.58
N VAL A 303 -9.66 11.84 -24.76
CA VAL A 303 -10.89 12.61 -24.62
C VAL A 303 -10.93 13.25 -23.24
N PRO A 304 -11.08 14.57 -23.12
CA PRO A 304 -11.35 15.22 -21.84
C PRO A 304 -12.66 14.67 -21.26
N PHE A 305 -12.58 14.18 -20.04
CA PHE A 305 -13.74 13.63 -19.34
C PHE A 305 -14.38 14.70 -18.46
N ASN A 306 -13.57 15.41 -17.70
CA ASN A 306 -14.01 16.51 -16.86
C ASN A 306 -12.90 17.56 -16.74
N SER A 307 -13.26 18.83 -16.93
CA SER A 307 -12.39 19.97 -16.68
C SER A 307 -12.77 20.58 -15.33
N GLY A 308 -11.93 20.40 -14.33
CA GLY A 308 -12.17 20.88 -12.96
C GLY A 308 -12.22 19.77 -11.92
N ILE A 309 -12.12 18.50 -12.35
CA ILE A 309 -11.85 17.35 -11.47
C ILE A 309 -10.57 16.70 -11.94
N GLY A 310 -9.54 16.88 -11.18
CA GLY A 310 -8.24 16.20 -11.34
C GLY A 310 -8.05 15.11 -10.33
N GLY A 311 -6.82 14.93 -9.87
CA GLY A 311 -6.45 13.99 -8.83
C GLY A 311 -5.26 14.49 -8.03
N LEU A 312 -5.20 14.12 -6.76
CA LEU A 312 -4.01 14.31 -5.96
C LEU A 312 -3.03 13.15 -6.21
N ASP A 313 -1.75 13.46 -6.11
CA ASP A 313 -0.66 12.51 -6.27
C ASP A 313 -0.83 11.27 -5.37
N HIS A 314 -0.56 10.08 -5.92
CA HIS A 314 -0.61 8.80 -5.21
C HIS A 314 -1.99 8.43 -4.63
N THR A 315 -3.08 8.97 -5.19
CA THR A 315 -4.45 8.68 -4.71
C THR A 315 -5.31 7.89 -5.68
N ALA A 316 -4.91 7.75 -6.94
CA ALA A 316 -5.67 7.01 -7.94
C ALA A 316 -5.60 5.50 -7.67
N GLN A 317 -6.76 4.88 -7.40
CA GLN A 317 -6.88 3.46 -7.06
C GLN A 317 -8.05 2.80 -7.76
N ASN A 318 -7.98 1.49 -7.96
CA ASN A 318 -9.02 0.69 -8.62
C ASN A 318 -9.60 -0.38 -7.68
N LEU A 319 -10.81 -0.13 -7.18
CA LEU A 319 -11.58 -1.02 -6.32
C LEU A 319 -12.94 -1.32 -6.96
N ALA A 320 -13.03 -2.09 -8.01
CA ALA A 320 -14.19 -2.26 -8.89
C ALA A 320 -14.46 -1.05 -9.81
N ASN A 321 -14.45 0.17 -9.29
CA ASN A 321 -14.42 1.42 -10.05
C ASN A 321 -13.09 2.14 -9.82
N SER A 322 -12.78 3.10 -10.66
CA SER A 322 -11.63 3.98 -10.44
C SER A 322 -11.99 5.09 -9.47
N TYR A 323 -11.22 5.22 -8.40
CA TYR A 323 -11.38 6.22 -7.35
C TYR A 323 -10.14 7.10 -7.29
N VAL A 324 -10.36 8.37 -7.06
CA VAL A 324 -9.30 9.36 -6.88
C VAL A 324 -9.72 10.39 -5.84
N LEU A 325 -8.79 10.85 -5.04
CA LEU A 325 -8.99 12.01 -4.19
C LEU A 325 -8.59 13.26 -4.99
N ASP A 326 -9.49 14.20 -5.07
CA ASP A 326 -9.25 15.49 -5.72
C ASP A 326 -9.29 16.67 -4.73
N ASN A 327 -9.36 17.88 -5.26
CA ASN A 327 -9.41 19.09 -4.45
C ASN A 327 -10.71 19.25 -3.64
N VAL A 328 -11.76 18.51 -3.95
CA VAL A 328 -13.05 18.57 -3.24
C VAL A 328 -13.24 17.35 -2.34
N GLY A 329 -12.98 16.14 -2.83
CA GLY A 329 -13.20 14.93 -2.06
C GLY A 329 -12.86 13.65 -2.81
N LEU A 330 -13.27 12.50 -2.28
CA LEU A 330 -13.13 11.22 -2.97
C LEU A 330 -14.21 11.07 -4.03
N SER A 331 -13.79 11.06 -5.28
CA SER A 331 -14.65 10.87 -6.43
C SER A 331 -14.46 9.49 -7.06
N SER A 332 -15.51 8.97 -7.69
CA SER A 332 -15.44 7.84 -8.61
C SER A 332 -15.78 8.28 -10.01
N LEU A 333 -15.12 7.71 -10.99
CA LEU A 333 -15.36 8.04 -12.39
C LEU A 333 -16.82 7.78 -12.80
N GLN A 334 -17.41 6.69 -12.30
CA GLN A 334 -18.80 6.33 -12.58
C GLN A 334 -19.79 7.32 -11.95
N THR A 335 -19.56 7.74 -10.72
CA THR A 335 -20.43 8.69 -10.03
C THR A 335 -20.44 10.03 -10.74
N THR A 336 -19.29 10.50 -11.19
CA THR A 336 -19.15 11.74 -11.96
C THR A 336 -19.94 11.70 -13.27
N LEU A 337 -19.92 10.57 -13.98
CA LEU A 337 -20.74 10.35 -15.19
C LEU A 337 -22.25 10.43 -14.90
N SER A 338 -22.68 9.82 -13.79
CA SER A 338 -24.10 9.67 -13.50
C SER A 338 -24.78 10.97 -13.08
N PHE A 339 -24.09 11.81 -12.35
CA PHE A 339 -24.72 12.98 -11.74
C PHE A 339 -24.47 14.30 -12.47
N GLY A 340 -23.37 14.42 -13.22
CA GLY A 340 -23.04 15.66 -13.93
C GLY A 340 -22.90 16.90 -13.04
N ASN A 341 -23.05 16.74 -11.73
CA ASN A 341 -22.98 17.78 -10.72
C ASN A 341 -21.92 17.40 -9.68
N PHE A 342 -20.97 18.28 -9.44
CA PHE A 342 -19.82 18.08 -8.59
C PHE A 342 -20.19 17.72 -7.14
N ASP A 343 -21.12 18.42 -6.53
CA ASP A 343 -21.50 18.22 -5.14
C ASP A 343 -22.13 16.86 -4.86
N GLN A 344 -22.78 16.28 -5.86
CA GLN A 344 -23.45 14.98 -5.74
C GLN A 344 -22.57 13.81 -6.20
N SER A 345 -21.44 14.08 -6.84
CA SER A 345 -20.52 13.06 -7.34
C SER A 345 -19.47 12.61 -6.31
N TYR A 346 -19.35 13.32 -5.20
CA TYR A 346 -18.37 13.00 -4.16
C TYR A 346 -18.91 12.03 -3.14
N LEU A 347 -18.17 10.95 -2.89
CA LEU A 347 -18.53 9.94 -1.90
C LEU A 347 -18.32 10.45 -0.47
N THR A 348 -17.46 11.43 -0.27
CA THR A 348 -17.06 11.93 1.05
C THR A 348 -17.80 13.17 1.51
N HIS A 349 -18.92 13.52 0.89
CA HIS A 349 -19.69 14.71 1.23
C HIS A 349 -19.99 14.82 2.74
N ASN A 350 -20.38 13.74 3.37
CA ASN A 350 -20.72 13.70 4.81
C ASN A 350 -19.53 13.95 5.74
N ILE A 351 -18.30 13.79 5.26
CA ILE A 351 -17.06 14.00 6.01
C ILE A 351 -16.18 15.08 5.38
N GLN A 352 -16.78 16.00 4.63
CA GLN A 352 -16.07 17.01 3.86
C GLN A 352 -15.13 17.87 4.72
N THR A 353 -15.55 18.23 5.93
CA THR A 353 -14.72 18.99 6.88
C THR A 353 -13.42 18.25 7.22
N PHE A 354 -13.52 16.93 7.43
CA PHE A 354 -12.34 16.08 7.67
C PHE A 354 -11.44 16.05 6.43
N ILE A 355 -12.00 15.79 5.26
CA ILE A 355 -11.24 15.76 4.00
C ILE A 355 -10.52 17.10 3.75
N ASN A 356 -11.22 18.23 3.91
CA ASN A 356 -10.62 19.54 3.72
C ASN A 356 -9.43 19.83 4.65
N SER A 357 -9.49 19.30 5.88
CA SER A 357 -8.39 19.46 6.84
C SER A 357 -7.19 18.56 6.57
N LYS A 358 -7.37 17.46 5.84
CA LYS A 358 -6.36 16.40 5.66
C LYS A 358 -5.82 16.27 4.24
N ARG A 359 -6.49 16.80 3.22
CA ARG A 359 -6.09 16.58 1.82
C ARG A 359 -4.67 17.04 1.48
N SER A 360 -4.19 18.13 2.08
CA SER A 360 -2.82 18.61 1.91
C SER A 360 -1.76 17.75 2.60
N LEU A 361 -2.20 16.85 3.48
CA LEU A 361 -1.35 15.94 4.24
C LEU A 361 -1.32 14.53 3.62
N VAL A 362 -1.96 14.32 2.47
CA VAL A 362 -1.98 12.99 1.83
C VAL A 362 -0.57 12.53 1.54
N SER A 363 -0.21 11.36 2.08
CA SER A 363 1.03 10.67 1.77
C SER A 363 0.79 9.65 0.66
N CYS A 364 -0.01 8.65 0.88
CA CYS A 364 -0.25 7.59 -0.08
C CYS A 364 -1.66 6.99 0.09
N SER A 365 -2.07 6.21 -0.88
CA SER A 365 -3.33 5.48 -0.84
C SER A 365 -3.15 4.02 -1.23
N THR A 366 -4.08 3.20 -0.82
CA THR A 366 -4.19 1.81 -1.24
C THR A 366 -5.64 1.34 -1.20
N ILE A 367 -5.84 0.13 -1.66
CA ILE A 367 -7.14 -0.54 -1.56
C ILE A 367 -7.01 -1.83 -0.78
N SER A 368 -8.10 -2.27 -0.17
CA SER A 368 -8.30 -3.64 0.27
C SER A 368 -9.55 -4.18 -0.42
N ARG A 369 -9.36 -5.14 -1.32
CA ARG A 369 -10.46 -5.75 -2.08
C ARG A 369 -11.29 -6.66 -1.20
N THR A 370 -10.65 -7.39 -0.30
CA THR A 370 -11.30 -8.30 0.65
C THR A 370 -12.24 -7.57 1.60
N LYS A 371 -11.90 -6.34 1.99
CA LYS A 371 -12.71 -5.49 2.87
C LYS A 371 -13.51 -4.43 2.11
N SER A 372 -13.41 -4.39 0.78
CA SER A 372 -14.04 -3.35 -0.05
C SER A 372 -13.72 -1.93 0.40
N GLN A 373 -12.46 -1.67 0.71
CA GLN A 373 -12.00 -0.40 1.27
C GLN A 373 -11.04 0.33 0.34
N TYR A 374 -11.25 1.63 0.22
CA TYR A 374 -10.26 2.59 -0.23
C TYR A 374 -9.62 3.24 1.01
N ARG A 375 -8.31 3.30 1.06
CA ARG A 375 -7.54 3.71 2.24
C ARG A 375 -6.58 4.84 1.90
N LEU A 376 -6.63 5.91 2.67
CA LEU A 376 -5.72 7.05 2.64
C LEU A 376 -4.84 7.05 3.88
N PHE A 377 -3.59 7.46 3.70
CA PHE A 377 -2.63 7.66 4.78
C PHE A 377 -2.07 9.08 4.68
N PHE A 378 -1.95 9.73 5.84
CA PHE A 378 -1.55 11.11 5.93
C PHE A 378 -0.18 11.26 6.60
N THR A 379 0.50 12.37 6.32
CA THR A 379 1.83 12.66 6.84
C THR A 379 1.86 12.97 8.34
N ASP A 380 0.71 13.10 8.98
CA ASP A 380 0.56 13.30 10.42
C ASP A 380 0.30 12.01 11.21
N GLY A 381 0.41 10.84 10.58
CA GLY A 381 0.16 9.54 11.18
C GLY A 381 -1.30 9.13 11.23
N SER A 382 -2.22 9.99 10.78
CA SER A 382 -3.62 9.59 10.64
C SER A 382 -3.88 8.90 9.30
N GLY A 383 -5.01 8.21 9.20
CA GLY A 383 -5.50 7.59 7.98
C GLY A 383 -7.02 7.68 7.88
N LEU A 384 -7.54 7.37 6.72
CA LEU A 384 -8.98 7.29 6.47
C LEU A 384 -9.29 6.03 5.67
N TYR A 385 -10.09 5.15 6.25
CA TYR A 385 -10.62 3.97 5.57
C TYR A 385 -12.05 4.23 5.13
N VAL A 386 -12.29 4.14 3.84
CA VAL A 386 -13.60 4.37 3.21
C VAL A 386 -14.11 3.04 2.67
N THR A 387 -15.17 2.50 3.25
CA THR A 387 -15.78 1.25 2.82
C THR A 387 -16.81 1.53 1.73
N ILE A 388 -16.60 0.93 0.55
CA ILE A 388 -17.41 1.16 -0.63
C ILE A 388 -17.93 -0.19 -1.16
N VAL A 389 -19.25 -0.35 -1.16
CA VAL A 389 -19.90 -1.55 -1.67
C VAL A 389 -20.89 -1.16 -2.76
N ASN A 390 -20.82 -1.81 -3.91
CA ASN A 390 -21.65 -1.51 -5.08
C ASN A 390 -21.62 -0.02 -5.51
N GLY A 391 -20.44 0.61 -5.40
CA GLY A 391 -20.24 2.02 -5.74
C GLY A 391 -20.82 3.02 -4.74
N LYS A 392 -21.34 2.57 -3.60
CA LYS A 392 -21.90 3.42 -2.54
C LYS A 392 -21.02 3.40 -1.30
N LEU A 393 -20.88 4.56 -0.69
CA LEU A 393 -20.24 4.70 0.61
C LEU A 393 -21.11 4.03 1.68
N LEU A 394 -20.58 3.00 2.34
CA LEU A 394 -21.20 2.41 3.53
C LEU A 394 -20.75 3.12 4.81
N GLY A 395 -19.49 3.50 4.89
CA GLY A 395 -18.93 4.15 6.06
C GLY A 395 -17.52 4.62 5.83
N SER A 396 -17.10 5.53 6.67
CA SER A 396 -15.75 6.05 6.73
C SER A 396 -15.22 5.96 8.15
N MET A 397 -13.99 5.51 8.30
CA MET A 397 -13.38 5.28 9.60
C MET A 397 -12.01 5.97 9.64
N PRO A 398 -11.82 7.01 10.45
CA PRO A 398 -10.50 7.57 10.69
C PRO A 398 -9.67 6.56 11.47
N GLN A 399 -8.38 6.53 11.17
CA GLN A 399 -7.37 5.69 11.81
C GLN A 399 -6.25 6.57 12.35
N TYR A 400 -5.59 6.11 13.40
CA TYR A 400 -4.40 6.74 13.94
C TYR A 400 -3.36 5.65 14.14
N PHE A 401 -2.23 5.77 13.45
CA PHE A 401 -1.15 4.81 13.49
C PHE A 401 -0.03 5.32 14.38
N ALA A 402 0.70 4.39 15.01
CA ALA A 402 1.91 4.73 15.75
C ALA A 402 3.02 5.24 14.82
N ASP A 403 3.03 4.77 13.57
CA ASP A 403 4.01 5.12 12.55
C ASP A 403 3.37 5.89 11.39
N ILE A 404 4.15 6.77 10.78
CA ILE A 404 3.76 7.48 9.55
C ILE A 404 4.21 6.64 8.36
N PHE A 405 3.29 6.39 7.41
CA PHE A 405 3.62 5.65 6.20
C PHE A 405 3.99 6.58 5.05
N TYR A 406 5.15 6.34 4.44
CA TYR A 406 5.62 7.06 3.27
C TYR A 406 5.11 6.45 1.97
N CYS A 407 5.10 5.14 1.87
CA CYS A 407 4.62 4.40 0.71
C CYS A 407 3.78 3.19 1.14
N VAL A 408 2.89 2.77 0.26
CA VAL A 408 2.02 1.62 0.51
C VAL A 408 1.81 0.86 -0.81
N SER A 409 1.77 -0.45 -0.74
CA SER A 409 1.42 -1.31 -1.88
C SER A 409 0.52 -2.45 -1.45
N ASN A 410 -0.44 -2.79 -2.31
CA ASN A 410 -1.34 -3.93 -2.10
C ASN A 410 -1.12 -4.96 -3.21
N ARG A 411 -1.16 -6.22 -2.84
CA ARG A 411 -1.04 -7.32 -3.80
C ARG A 411 -1.76 -8.59 -3.33
N ARG A 412 -1.94 -9.52 -4.27
CA ARG A 412 -2.25 -10.91 -3.94
C ARG A 412 -0.98 -11.76 -3.97
N THR A 413 -0.84 -12.61 -2.97
CA THR A 413 0.20 -13.65 -2.90
C THR A 413 -0.05 -14.73 -3.95
N PHE A 414 0.92 -15.63 -4.11
CA PHE A 414 0.75 -16.82 -4.96
C PHE A 414 -0.45 -17.68 -4.53
N THR A 415 -0.73 -17.76 -3.22
CA THR A 415 -1.88 -18.49 -2.65
C THR A 415 -3.21 -17.73 -2.77
N GLY A 416 -3.22 -16.51 -3.32
CA GLY A 416 -4.42 -15.71 -3.53
C GLY A 416 -4.79 -14.81 -2.34
N THR A 417 -4.05 -14.85 -1.23
CA THR A 417 -4.26 -13.97 -0.07
C THR A 417 -3.89 -12.54 -0.41
N GLU A 418 -4.73 -11.60 -0.03
CA GLU A 418 -4.42 -10.17 -0.19
C GLU A 418 -3.54 -9.68 0.96
N VAL A 419 -2.44 -9.01 0.63
CA VAL A 419 -1.49 -8.46 1.59
C VAL A 419 -1.18 -7.01 1.22
N THR A 420 -1.14 -6.16 2.24
CA THR A 420 -0.77 -4.75 2.11
C THR A 420 0.53 -4.49 2.86
N TYR A 421 1.52 -3.96 2.16
CA TYR A 421 2.80 -3.56 2.73
C TYR A 421 2.88 -2.03 2.80
N ALA A 422 3.30 -1.51 3.96
CA ALA A 422 3.49 -0.08 4.19
C ALA A 422 4.92 0.20 4.63
N GLY A 423 5.59 1.08 3.92
CA GLY A 423 6.94 1.53 4.27
C GLY A 423 6.89 2.75 5.19
N ALA A 424 7.61 2.70 6.30
CA ALA A 424 7.66 3.78 7.28
C ALA A 424 8.35 5.03 6.75
N ASN A 425 7.89 6.19 7.20
CA ASN A 425 8.55 7.47 6.97
C ASN A 425 9.85 7.63 7.79
N SER A 426 9.96 6.91 8.90
CA SER A 426 11.13 6.89 9.77
C SER A 426 11.41 5.47 10.26
N GLY A 427 12.59 5.21 10.83
CA GLY A 427 12.96 3.89 11.35
C GLY A 427 13.28 2.83 10.29
N GLY A 428 12.75 2.97 9.07
CA GLY A 428 13.04 2.08 7.95
C GLY A 428 12.32 0.73 7.97
N TYR A 429 11.26 0.59 8.74
CA TYR A 429 10.46 -0.63 8.77
C TYR A 429 9.49 -0.72 7.58
N VAL A 430 9.22 -1.94 7.14
CA VAL A 430 8.13 -2.27 6.24
C VAL A 430 7.13 -3.11 7.02
N PHE A 431 5.92 -2.60 7.16
CA PHE A 431 4.84 -3.23 7.91
C PHE A 431 3.94 -4.04 6.99
N GLU A 432 3.44 -5.16 7.47
CA GLU A 432 2.28 -5.84 6.90
C GLU A 432 1.03 -5.32 7.59
N VAL A 433 0.24 -4.55 6.88
CA VAL A 433 -0.98 -3.92 7.42
C VAL A 433 -2.09 -4.96 7.56
N ASP A 434 -2.97 -4.80 8.55
CA ASP A 434 -4.07 -5.71 8.88
C ASP A 434 -3.61 -7.09 9.41
N LYS A 435 -2.42 -7.17 9.94
CA LYS A 435 -1.89 -8.40 10.54
C LYS A 435 -1.65 -8.20 12.03
N GLY A 436 -2.15 -9.16 12.82
CA GLY A 436 -2.06 -9.08 14.27
C GLY A 436 -3.12 -8.16 14.88
N SER A 437 -2.93 -7.80 16.14
CA SER A 437 -3.88 -7.08 16.99
C SER A 437 -3.29 -5.84 17.68
N SER A 438 -2.11 -5.40 17.26
CA SER A 438 -1.43 -4.21 17.81
C SER A 438 -0.76 -3.40 16.70
N PHE A 439 -0.49 -2.13 16.96
CA PHE A 439 0.35 -1.29 16.11
C PHE A 439 1.81 -1.41 16.57
N ASP A 440 2.54 -2.37 16.00
CA ASP A 440 3.95 -2.65 16.34
C ASP A 440 4.17 -2.80 17.88
N GLY A 441 3.26 -3.54 18.53
CA GLY A 441 3.25 -3.74 19.99
C GLY A 441 2.53 -2.65 20.80
N ALA A 442 2.13 -1.54 20.18
CA ALA A 442 1.30 -0.54 20.82
C ALA A 442 -0.19 -0.93 20.76
N ASP A 443 -0.94 -0.57 21.78
CA ASP A 443 -2.38 -0.82 21.86
C ASP A 443 -3.13 -0.05 20.76
N ILE A 444 -4.16 -0.66 20.20
CA ILE A 444 -5.08 0.00 19.28
C ILE A 444 -6.21 0.64 20.10
N ASP A 445 -6.23 1.97 20.17
CA ASP A 445 -7.30 2.72 20.82
C ASP A 445 -8.50 2.83 19.88
N ALA A 446 -9.41 1.84 19.99
CA ALA A 446 -10.63 1.82 19.20
C ALA A 446 -11.79 2.44 19.97
N TYR A 447 -12.55 3.34 19.34
CA TYR A 447 -13.75 3.90 19.93
C TYR A 447 -14.91 3.96 18.94
N LEU A 448 -16.10 3.76 19.46
CA LEU A 448 -17.36 3.86 18.75
C LEU A 448 -18.29 4.79 19.55
N THR A 449 -18.75 5.86 18.94
CA THR A 449 -19.78 6.72 19.52
C THR A 449 -21.03 6.62 18.64
N LEU A 450 -22.12 6.14 19.23
CA LEU A 450 -23.42 6.05 18.57
C LEU A 450 -24.07 7.43 18.48
N ASN A 451 -24.94 7.62 17.51
CA ASN A 451 -25.73 8.85 17.42
C ASN A 451 -26.73 8.95 18.57
N TRP A 452 -27.18 10.16 18.84
CA TRP A 452 -28.28 10.41 19.79
C TRP A 452 -29.53 9.63 19.39
N ASN A 453 -30.04 8.84 20.31
CA ASN A 453 -31.20 7.98 20.09
C ASN A 453 -32.32 8.35 21.03
N ALA A 454 -33.43 8.80 20.47
CA ALA A 454 -34.65 9.12 21.20
C ALA A 454 -35.68 7.95 21.23
N ILE A 455 -35.30 6.76 20.73
CA ILE A 455 -36.14 5.55 20.68
C ILE A 455 -37.53 5.86 20.07
N ARG A 456 -37.53 6.53 18.92
CA ARG A 456 -38.74 6.93 18.16
C ARG A 456 -39.74 7.83 18.91
N SER A 457 -39.44 8.25 20.14
CA SER A 457 -40.34 9.04 20.98
C SER A 457 -39.56 10.17 21.66
N PRO A 458 -39.21 11.25 20.95
CA PRO A 458 -38.41 12.35 21.50
C PRO A 458 -39.13 13.16 22.59
N GLU A 459 -40.45 13.08 22.64
CA GLU A 459 -41.29 13.81 23.63
C GLU A 459 -41.44 13.09 24.97
N LEU A 460 -41.06 11.80 25.02
CA LEU A 460 -41.20 11.00 26.23
C LEU A 460 -39.92 10.97 27.04
N LEU A 461 -40.01 11.25 28.31
CA LEU A 461 -38.95 10.95 29.27
C LEU A 461 -38.86 9.44 29.47
N LYS A 462 -37.66 8.92 29.46
CA LYS A 462 -37.33 7.50 29.65
C LYS A 462 -36.38 7.38 30.83
N GLU A 463 -36.69 6.49 31.74
CA GLU A 463 -35.80 6.10 32.82
C GLU A 463 -34.99 4.89 32.34
N TYR A 464 -33.72 5.07 32.21
CA TYR A 464 -32.76 4.04 31.81
C TYR A 464 -32.24 3.34 33.05
N ASN A 465 -32.13 2.02 33.00
CA ASN A 465 -31.72 1.20 34.13
C ASN A 465 -30.37 0.54 33.89
N HIS A 466 -30.21 -0.13 32.74
CA HIS A 466 -28.96 -0.78 32.33
C HIS A 466 -28.92 -0.92 30.82
N ALA A 467 -27.73 -1.27 30.31
CA ALA A 467 -27.56 -1.71 28.94
C ALA A 467 -26.93 -3.10 28.94
N SER A 468 -27.34 -3.95 27.99
CA SER A 468 -26.73 -5.24 27.74
C SER A 468 -25.85 -5.15 26.49
N ILE A 469 -24.60 -5.55 26.59
CA ILE A 469 -23.65 -5.52 25.48
C ILE A 469 -23.32 -6.95 25.13
N GLU A 470 -23.58 -7.33 23.88
CA GLU A 470 -23.17 -8.61 23.34
C GLU A 470 -21.83 -8.46 22.61
N MET A 471 -20.83 -9.15 23.09
CA MET A 471 -19.49 -9.14 22.53
C MET A 471 -19.05 -10.55 22.21
N ASP A 472 -18.27 -10.66 21.13
CA ASP A 472 -17.62 -11.88 20.69
C ASP A 472 -16.11 -11.67 20.67
N GLY A 473 -15.36 -12.65 21.14
CA GLY A 473 -13.89 -12.62 21.14
C GLY A 473 -13.30 -13.90 21.68
N ASN A 474 -12.11 -14.23 21.21
CA ASN A 474 -11.45 -15.48 21.59
C ASN A 474 -10.72 -15.41 22.95
N PHE A 475 -10.60 -14.20 23.52
CA PHE A 475 -9.84 -13.95 24.74
C PHE A 475 -10.50 -12.83 25.56
N TYR A 476 -9.96 -12.61 26.76
CA TYR A 476 -10.38 -11.54 27.64
C TYR A 476 -10.25 -10.17 26.96
N ALA A 477 -11.32 -9.39 26.97
CA ALA A 477 -11.34 -8.02 26.47
C ALA A 477 -11.89 -7.07 27.55
N SER A 478 -11.30 -5.89 27.65
CA SER A 478 -11.79 -4.80 28.51
C SER A 478 -12.29 -3.66 27.64
N ILE A 479 -13.46 -3.15 27.95
CA ILE A 479 -14.04 -1.98 27.30
C ILE A 479 -14.34 -0.89 28.32
N LEU A 480 -14.21 0.36 27.89
CA LEU A 480 -14.74 1.53 28.59
C LEU A 480 -16.11 1.84 28.01
N PHE A 481 -17.15 1.69 28.84
CA PHE A 481 -18.51 2.05 28.47
C PHE A 481 -18.84 3.44 29.03
N GLY A 482 -19.23 4.33 28.14
CA GLY A 482 -19.67 5.66 28.49
C GLY A 482 -21.05 5.94 27.89
N TYR A 483 -21.84 6.75 28.57
CA TYR A 483 -23.10 7.20 28.03
C TYR A 483 -23.39 8.65 28.44
N GLN A 484 -24.21 9.31 27.65
CA GLN A 484 -24.62 10.68 27.85
C GLN A 484 -26.13 10.81 27.63
N PHE A 485 -26.74 11.75 28.33
CA PHE A 485 -28.17 12.05 28.26
C PHE A 485 -28.41 13.48 27.78
N GLY A 486 -29.62 13.72 27.22
CA GLY A 486 -30.12 15.06 26.92
C GLY A 486 -29.23 15.89 26.04
N TYR A 487 -28.71 15.31 24.95
CA TYR A 487 -27.75 15.95 24.03
C TYR A 487 -26.45 16.42 24.71
N GLY A 488 -26.09 15.81 25.84
CA GLY A 488 -24.87 16.18 26.57
C GLY A 488 -24.94 17.53 27.26
N THR A 489 -26.16 18.03 27.56
CA THR A 489 -26.34 19.31 28.22
C THR A 489 -25.78 19.31 29.65
N ALA A 490 -25.15 20.41 30.05
CA ALA A 490 -24.65 20.59 31.41
C ALA A 490 -25.76 20.66 32.48
N ALA A 491 -27.01 20.81 32.07
CA ALA A 491 -28.16 20.77 32.98
C ALA A 491 -28.46 19.37 33.53
N LEU A 492 -27.94 18.33 32.86
CA LEU A 492 -28.00 16.94 33.32
C LEU A 492 -26.62 16.47 33.72
N THR A 493 -26.53 15.81 34.87
CA THR A 493 -25.29 15.17 35.28
C THR A 493 -24.91 14.08 34.24
N GLN A 494 -23.76 14.24 33.62
CA GLN A 494 -23.24 13.26 32.70
C GLN A 494 -22.34 12.28 33.46
N PRO A 495 -22.62 10.98 33.42
CA PRO A 495 -21.81 10.00 34.14
C PRO A 495 -20.44 9.85 33.50
N ALA A 496 -19.45 9.54 34.33
CA ALA A 496 -18.13 9.16 33.84
C ALA A 496 -18.18 7.80 33.15
N SER A 497 -17.28 7.59 32.17
CA SER A 497 -17.12 6.27 31.56
C SER A 497 -16.61 5.27 32.59
N VAL A 498 -17.16 4.06 32.57
CA VAL A 498 -16.81 2.97 33.48
C VAL A 498 -16.16 1.85 32.69
N ALA A 499 -15.10 1.28 33.24
CA ALA A 499 -14.43 0.12 32.67
C ALA A 499 -15.21 -1.16 33.01
N TYR A 500 -15.54 -1.90 31.98
CA TYR A 500 -16.12 -3.23 32.12
C TYR A 500 -15.16 -4.24 31.50
N ALA A 501 -14.73 -5.18 32.32
CA ALA A 501 -14.00 -6.34 31.85
C ALA A 501 -15.01 -7.42 31.46
N THR A 502 -15.01 -7.79 30.21
CA THR A 502 -15.81 -8.93 29.77
C THR A 502 -14.99 -10.20 30.01
N GLY A 503 -15.34 -10.96 31.02
CA GLY A 503 -14.83 -12.30 31.16
C GLY A 503 -15.40 -13.19 30.07
N PHE A 504 -14.67 -13.41 28.98
CA PHE A 504 -15.04 -14.48 28.07
C PHE A 504 -14.70 -15.82 28.72
N SER A 505 -15.69 -16.64 28.97
CA SER A 505 -15.48 -18.00 29.47
C SER A 505 -15.04 -18.92 28.33
N GLY A 506 -13.89 -18.65 27.75
CA GLY A 506 -13.42 -19.41 26.61
C GLY A 506 -11.93 -19.65 26.56
N ALA A 507 -11.14 -18.90 27.31
CA ALA A 507 -9.72 -19.19 27.47
C ALA A 507 -9.37 -19.20 28.96
N PRO A 508 -9.04 -20.35 29.53
CA PRO A 508 -8.59 -20.41 30.91
C PRO A 508 -7.26 -19.65 31.02
N VAL A 509 -7.23 -18.67 31.88
CA VAL A 509 -5.95 -18.16 32.40
C VAL A 509 -5.51 -19.15 33.47
N TRP A 510 -4.34 -19.75 33.30
CA TRP A 510 -3.72 -20.60 34.30
C TRP A 510 -3.77 -19.88 35.66
N ASP A 511 -4.20 -20.57 36.71
CA ASP A 511 -4.43 -20.11 38.09
C ASP A 511 -5.78 -19.44 38.41
N THR A 512 -6.68 -19.18 37.44
CA THR A 512 -7.97 -18.53 37.71
C THR A 512 -9.21 -19.30 37.26
N PHE A 513 -9.07 -20.42 36.55
CA PHE A 513 -10.21 -21.21 36.11
C PHE A 513 -10.58 -22.34 37.06
N VAL A 514 -11.88 -22.57 37.17
CA VAL A 514 -12.45 -23.72 37.90
C VAL A 514 -12.87 -24.74 36.85
N TRP A 515 -12.42 -25.97 37.00
CA TRP A 515 -12.64 -27.07 36.04
C TRP A 515 -14.11 -27.34 35.72
N ASP A 516 -15.02 -27.01 36.58
CA ASP A 516 -16.47 -27.22 36.41
C ASP A 516 -17.16 -26.14 35.59
N ASN A 517 -16.48 -25.04 35.24
CA ASN A 517 -17.03 -23.92 34.46
C ASN A 517 -16.36 -23.73 33.10
N PHE A 518 -15.64 -24.72 32.61
CA PHE A 518 -14.89 -24.66 31.39
C PHE A 518 -15.52 -25.50 30.29
N THR A 519 -15.84 -24.89 29.15
CA THR A 519 -16.25 -25.59 27.93
C THR A 519 -15.16 -25.49 26.88
N TRP A 520 -14.71 -26.65 26.38
CA TRP A 520 -13.67 -26.76 25.36
C TRP A 520 -14.16 -26.34 23.94
N ASP A 521 -15.44 -26.11 23.78
CA ASP A 521 -16.12 -26.15 22.49
C ASP A 521 -16.72 -24.80 22.10
N GLY A 522 -16.09 -23.68 22.43
CA GLY A 522 -16.40 -22.45 21.74
C GLY A 522 -17.00 -21.32 22.55
N VAL A 523 -17.04 -20.23 21.86
CA VAL A 523 -17.49 -18.91 22.25
C VAL A 523 -18.94 -18.96 22.69
N THR A 524 -19.19 -18.80 23.97
CA THR A 524 -20.53 -18.54 24.46
C THR A 524 -20.69 -17.02 24.53
N LEU A 525 -21.61 -16.48 23.74
CA LEU A 525 -22.01 -15.09 23.81
C LEU A 525 -22.66 -14.84 25.19
N PHE A 526 -21.95 -14.16 26.09
CA PHE A 526 -22.53 -13.68 27.33
C PHE A 526 -22.84 -12.18 27.18
N PRO A 527 -24.11 -11.77 27.22
CA PRO A 527 -24.43 -10.36 27.32
C PRO A 527 -23.88 -9.83 28.65
N THR A 528 -23.01 -8.85 28.58
CA THR A 528 -22.50 -8.14 29.76
C THR A 528 -23.48 -7.03 30.10
N GLU A 529 -24.05 -7.05 31.31
CA GLU A 529 -24.85 -5.96 31.81
C GLU A 529 -23.99 -4.83 32.35
N VAL A 530 -24.28 -3.62 31.91
CA VAL A 530 -23.60 -2.40 32.35
C VAL A 530 -24.61 -1.40 32.88
N ASP A 531 -24.25 -0.74 33.95
CA ASP A 531 -25.13 0.28 34.54
C ASP A 531 -25.29 1.46 33.57
N MET A 532 -26.55 1.80 33.27
CA MET A 532 -26.93 2.95 32.47
C MET A 532 -28.09 3.65 33.15
N VAL A 533 -27.81 4.34 34.25
CA VAL A 533 -28.83 4.91 35.12
C VAL A 533 -29.06 6.39 34.85
N GLY A 534 -30.28 6.77 34.62
CA GLY A 534 -30.68 8.17 34.45
C GLY A 534 -32.04 8.33 33.77
N THR A 535 -32.53 9.57 33.73
CA THR A 535 -33.81 9.90 33.09
C THR A 535 -33.60 10.99 32.05
N ALA A 536 -33.91 10.70 30.80
CA ALA A 536 -33.75 11.64 29.68
C ALA A 536 -34.69 11.31 28.52
N GLU A 537 -34.81 12.22 27.57
CA GLU A 537 -35.56 12.04 26.32
C GLU A 537 -34.74 11.20 25.31
N ASN A 538 -33.42 11.33 25.35
CA ASN A 538 -32.51 10.65 24.48
C ASN A 538 -31.21 10.27 25.19
N TYR A 539 -30.44 9.39 24.55
CA TYR A 539 -29.14 8.95 25.03
C TYR A 539 -28.16 8.79 23.88
N ARG A 540 -26.90 8.79 24.21
CA ARG A 540 -25.80 8.42 23.35
C ARG A 540 -24.86 7.51 24.10
N ILE A 541 -24.35 6.46 23.44
CA ILE A 541 -23.40 5.51 24.00
C ILE A 541 -22.06 5.69 23.30
N THR A 542 -20.99 5.61 24.08
CA THR A 542 -19.61 5.53 23.62
C THR A 542 -18.99 4.27 24.18
N ILE A 543 -18.40 3.46 23.31
CA ILE A 543 -17.61 2.28 23.65
C ILE A 543 -16.19 2.56 23.19
N ARG A 544 -15.23 2.38 24.08
CA ARG A 544 -13.80 2.52 23.81
C ARG A 544 -13.06 1.27 24.25
N SER A 545 -12.00 0.90 23.55
CA SER A 545 -11.15 -0.20 24.02
C SER A 545 -10.56 0.14 25.38
N GLY A 546 -10.63 -0.80 26.30
CA GLY A 546 -9.99 -0.69 27.61
C GLY A 546 -8.57 -1.27 27.54
N THR A 547 -7.67 -0.51 27.82
CA THR A 547 -6.27 -0.37 27.58
C THR A 547 -5.29 -1.55 27.74
N ASP A 548 -5.62 -2.70 28.31
CA ASP A 548 -4.55 -3.63 28.72
C ASP A 548 -4.41 -4.92 27.94
N TYR A 549 -5.30 -5.17 26.97
CA TYR A 549 -5.30 -6.43 26.22
C TYR A 549 -5.39 -6.21 24.73
N ILE A 550 -4.41 -6.74 24.01
CA ILE A 550 -4.24 -6.61 22.55
C ILE A 550 -5.04 -7.70 21.79
N TYR A 551 -6.13 -8.19 22.35
CA TYR A 551 -6.92 -9.22 21.69
C TYR A 551 -8.08 -8.64 20.91
N PRO A 552 -8.36 -9.15 19.70
CA PRO A 552 -9.50 -8.69 18.92
C PRO A 552 -10.82 -9.10 19.55
N TYR A 553 -11.77 -8.20 19.52
CA TYR A 553 -13.16 -8.45 19.94
C TYR A 553 -14.12 -7.77 18.96
N THR A 554 -15.34 -8.26 18.91
CA THR A 554 -16.43 -7.70 18.11
C THR A 554 -17.58 -7.34 19.03
N VAL A 555 -18.09 -6.11 18.90
CA VAL A 555 -19.34 -5.71 19.55
C VAL A 555 -20.48 -5.98 18.56
N ASN A 556 -21.34 -6.95 18.88
CA ASN A 556 -22.44 -7.37 18.01
C ASN A 556 -23.67 -6.50 18.20
N THR A 557 -24.05 -6.23 19.46
CA THR A 557 -25.21 -5.41 19.75
C THR A 557 -25.08 -4.72 21.10
N VAL A 558 -25.82 -3.62 21.25
CA VAL A 558 -25.99 -2.90 22.50
C VAL A 558 -27.49 -2.66 22.70
N ILE A 559 -28.03 -3.20 23.75
CA ILE A 559 -29.45 -3.12 24.10
C ILE A 559 -29.61 -2.21 25.32
N ALA A 560 -30.28 -1.07 25.16
CA ALA A 560 -30.60 -0.18 26.28
C ALA A 560 -31.97 -0.53 26.84
N HIS A 561 -32.02 -0.80 28.15
CA HIS A 561 -33.23 -1.10 28.87
C HIS A 561 -33.79 0.16 29.54
N TYR A 562 -35.06 0.46 29.29
CA TYR A 562 -35.70 1.67 29.81
C TYR A 562 -37.16 1.45 30.18
N ILE A 563 -37.66 2.31 31.05
CA ILE A 563 -39.06 2.43 31.41
C ILE A 563 -39.59 3.77 30.90
N PRO A 564 -40.65 3.78 30.07
CA PRO A 564 -41.22 5.05 29.62
C PRO A 564 -41.87 5.80 30.79
N ARG A 565 -41.56 7.06 30.92
CA ARG A 565 -42.18 8.00 31.89
C ARG A 565 -43.18 8.90 31.16
N ARG A 566 -43.98 9.67 31.90
CA ARG A 566 -44.93 10.61 31.29
C ARG A 566 -44.20 11.68 30.48
N GLY A 567 -44.78 12.06 29.34
CA GLY A 567 -44.29 13.16 28.53
C GLY A 567 -44.18 14.46 29.36
N LYS A 568 -43.23 15.32 28.97
CA LYS A 568 -43.20 16.69 29.48
C LYS A 568 -44.53 17.37 29.14
N ARG A 569 -45.24 17.86 30.16
CA ARG A 569 -46.37 18.77 29.97
C ARG A 569 -45.84 20.18 29.73
#